data_be4c14b73c8563df386e54c21d0ebaf6
#
_entry.id   be4c14b73c8563df386e54c21d0ebaf6
#
_cell.length_a   1.000
_cell.length_b   1.000
_cell.length_c   1.000
_cell.angle_alpha   90.00
_cell.angle_beta   90.00
_cell.angle_gamma   90.00
#
_symmetry.space_group_name_H-M   'P 1'
#
loop_
_entity.id
_entity.type
_entity.pdbx_description
1 polymer ?
#
loop_
_entity_poly.entity_id
_entity_poly.type
_entity_poly.pdbx_seq_one_letter_code
_entity_poly.pdbx_strand_id
1 'polypeptide(L)'
;MDGSIVCGVDGSTESRAALRVAAQLSGQLDVPLVIAHVTQAAIFAPVVGSRPVMTEPTAEELRAGEALLEEIAAQEGVIDASLHSLHGLPAERLAELADEESAAFVVVGSRGRGAFKAAFLGSVSRDLIGIARCAVLVVPPGAADAADAALTGP
;
A
#
# COMPACT_ATOMS: atom_id res chain seq x y z
N MET A 1 -10.74 1.53 19.32
CA MET A 1 -9.84 0.53 18.71
C MET A 1 -8.45 1.10 18.77
N ASP A 2 -7.52 0.35 19.33
CA ASP A 2 -6.12 0.78 19.32
C ASP A 2 -5.46 0.25 18.05
N GLY A 3 -4.56 1.05 17.47
CA GLY A 3 -3.85 0.70 16.25
C GLY A 3 -4.06 1.70 15.14
N SER A 4 -3.36 1.52 14.04
CA SER A 4 -3.46 2.35 12.83
C SER A 4 -4.02 1.53 11.66
N ILE A 5 -4.26 2.21 10.54
CA ILE A 5 -4.50 1.58 9.25
C ILE A 5 -3.32 1.94 8.33
N VAL A 6 -2.63 0.96 7.82
CA VAL A 6 -1.57 1.14 6.81
C VAL A 6 -2.14 0.87 5.44
N CYS A 7 -2.01 1.82 4.51
CA CYS A 7 -2.44 1.66 3.13
C CYS A 7 -1.23 1.71 2.18
N GLY A 8 -1.02 0.65 1.42
CA GLY A 8 -0.02 0.60 0.37
C GLY A 8 -0.54 1.17 -0.95
N VAL A 9 0.18 2.12 -1.54
CA VAL A 9 -0.18 2.76 -2.81
C VAL A 9 0.96 2.71 -3.82
N ASP A 10 0.64 2.51 -5.09
CA ASP A 10 1.58 2.48 -6.20
C ASP A 10 1.17 3.38 -7.37
N GLY A 11 0.13 4.20 -7.18
CA GLY A 11 -0.43 5.07 -8.20
C GLY A 11 -1.40 4.39 -9.16
N SER A 12 -1.64 3.08 -9.03
CA SER A 12 -2.66 2.37 -9.80
C SER A 12 -4.07 2.77 -9.38
N THR A 13 -5.05 2.55 -10.25
CA THR A 13 -6.47 2.80 -9.96
C THR A 13 -6.94 1.97 -8.76
N GLU A 14 -6.50 0.72 -8.67
CA GLU A 14 -6.83 -0.17 -7.57
C GLU A 14 -6.24 0.30 -6.24
N SER A 15 -5.00 0.78 -6.23
CA SER A 15 -4.40 1.31 -5.00
C SER A 15 -5.05 2.62 -4.54
N ARG A 16 -5.53 3.43 -5.47
CA ARG A 16 -6.32 4.64 -5.13
C ARG A 16 -7.68 4.28 -4.54
N ALA A 17 -8.34 3.25 -5.08
CA ALA A 17 -9.56 2.70 -4.49
C ALA A 17 -9.31 2.17 -3.07
N ALA A 18 -8.19 1.47 -2.87
CA ALA A 18 -7.77 1.01 -1.55
C ALA A 18 -7.57 2.17 -0.57
N LEU A 19 -6.96 3.27 -1.02
CA LEU A 19 -6.75 4.45 -0.19
C LEU A 19 -8.07 5.11 0.23
N ARG A 20 -9.04 5.23 -0.69
CA ARG A 20 -10.37 5.75 -0.34
C ARG A 20 -11.06 4.90 0.73
N VAL A 21 -11.02 3.57 0.59
CA VAL A 21 -11.57 2.66 1.60
C VAL A 21 -10.81 2.79 2.93
N ALA A 22 -9.49 2.85 2.90
CA ALA A 22 -8.67 3.02 4.11
C ALA A 22 -8.97 4.35 4.83
N ALA A 23 -9.11 5.44 4.09
CA ALA A 23 -9.45 6.75 4.66
C ALA A 23 -10.85 6.76 5.31
N GLN A 24 -11.83 6.13 4.68
CA GLN A 24 -13.17 6.00 5.26
C GLN A 24 -13.15 5.17 6.54
N LEU A 25 -12.46 4.03 6.54
CA LEU A 25 -12.33 3.18 7.73
C LEU A 25 -11.59 3.91 8.86
N SER A 26 -10.52 4.63 8.55
CA SER A 26 -9.78 5.45 9.52
C SER A 26 -10.70 6.47 10.20
N GLY A 27 -11.48 7.20 9.41
CA GLY A 27 -12.44 8.18 9.95
C GLY A 27 -13.55 7.54 10.78
N GLN A 28 -14.06 6.38 10.38
CA GLN A 28 -15.14 5.71 11.12
C GLN A 28 -14.67 5.04 12.41
N LEU A 29 -13.47 4.48 12.41
CA LEU A 29 -12.89 3.82 13.57
C LEU A 29 -12.13 4.78 14.49
N ASP A 30 -11.95 6.03 14.05
CA ASP A 30 -11.16 7.05 14.74
C ASP A 30 -9.74 6.58 15.06
N VAL A 31 -9.07 6.04 14.03
CA VAL A 31 -7.69 5.54 14.12
C VAL A 31 -6.79 6.22 13.08
N PRO A 32 -5.49 6.38 13.36
CA PRO A 32 -4.56 7.00 12.43
C PRO A 32 -4.47 6.26 11.08
N LEU A 33 -4.34 7.02 10.00
CA LEU A 33 -4.05 6.52 8.66
C LEU A 33 -2.58 6.75 8.31
N VAL A 34 -1.94 5.71 7.86
CA VAL A 34 -0.55 5.70 7.35
C VAL A 34 -0.59 5.29 5.89
N ILE A 35 -0.06 6.12 5.00
CA ILE A 35 0.01 5.83 3.57
C ILE A 35 1.46 5.54 3.21
N ALA A 36 1.71 4.41 2.57
CA ALA A 36 3.05 3.99 2.19
C ALA A 36 3.15 3.69 0.70
N HIS A 37 4.24 4.16 0.10
CA HIS A 37 4.70 3.74 -1.21
C HIS A 37 6.04 3.04 -1.07
N VAL A 38 6.18 1.88 -1.70
CA VAL A 38 7.43 1.12 -1.71
C VAL A 38 8.03 1.18 -3.10
N THR A 39 9.15 1.89 -3.23
CA THR A 39 9.98 1.83 -4.44
C THR A 39 10.63 0.45 -4.47
N GLN A 40 10.29 -0.33 -5.50
CA GLN A 40 10.73 -1.72 -5.60
C GLN A 40 12.25 -1.79 -5.81
N ALA A 41 12.93 -2.56 -4.97
CA ALA A 41 14.35 -2.84 -5.15
C ALA A 41 14.58 -3.64 -6.43
N ALA A 42 15.53 -3.21 -7.24
CA ALA A 42 16.01 -4.05 -8.34
C ALA A 42 16.89 -5.18 -7.76
N ILE A 43 16.59 -6.40 -8.17
CA ILE A 43 17.39 -7.56 -7.82
C ILE A 43 18.35 -7.79 -8.98
N PHE A 44 19.64 -7.64 -8.71
CA PHE A 44 20.70 -7.84 -9.71
C PHE A 44 21.58 -9.02 -9.31
N ALA A 45 21.71 -9.97 -10.24
CA ALA A 45 22.67 -11.07 -10.13
C ALA A 45 23.74 -10.86 -11.21
N PRO A 46 24.93 -10.34 -10.86
CA PRO A 46 25.95 -9.95 -11.84
C PRO A 46 26.56 -11.13 -12.61
N VAL A 47 26.45 -12.32 -12.08
CA VAL A 47 26.95 -13.56 -12.70
C VAL A 47 26.01 -14.71 -12.38
N VAL A 48 25.83 -15.63 -13.33
CA VAL A 48 25.07 -16.87 -13.10
C VAL A 48 25.65 -17.62 -11.90
N GLY A 49 24.80 -17.86 -10.87
CA GLY A 49 25.20 -18.52 -9.63
C GLY A 49 25.69 -17.60 -8.51
N SER A 50 25.78 -16.28 -8.74
CA SER A 50 26.06 -15.32 -7.66
C SER A 50 24.80 -15.05 -6.83
N ARG A 51 25.01 -14.63 -5.57
CA ARG A 51 23.89 -14.20 -4.73
C ARG A 51 23.22 -12.95 -5.31
N PRO A 52 21.90 -12.90 -5.37
CA PRO A 52 21.18 -11.70 -5.73
C PRO A 52 21.55 -10.56 -4.76
N VAL A 53 21.82 -9.38 -5.30
CA VAL A 53 22.08 -8.18 -4.53
C VAL A 53 20.92 -7.21 -4.77
N MET A 54 20.34 -6.70 -3.69
CA MET A 54 19.36 -5.62 -3.77
C MET A 54 20.09 -4.30 -3.97
N THR A 55 19.63 -3.51 -4.92
CA THR A 55 20.20 -2.18 -5.15
C THR A 55 19.67 -1.18 -4.14
N GLU A 56 20.55 -0.32 -3.65
CA GLU A 56 20.14 0.85 -2.88
C GLU A 56 19.42 1.86 -3.78
N PRO A 57 18.40 2.57 -3.24
CA PRO A 57 17.69 3.57 -4.02
C PRO A 57 18.58 4.79 -4.29
N THR A 58 18.43 5.35 -5.45
CA THR A 58 19.03 6.66 -5.76
C THR A 58 18.26 7.78 -5.04
N ALA A 59 18.92 8.94 -4.85
CA ALA A 59 18.25 10.11 -4.27
C ALA A 59 17.07 10.58 -5.13
N GLU A 60 17.12 10.37 -6.43
CA GLU A 60 16.03 10.68 -7.36
C GLU A 60 14.84 9.77 -7.17
N GLU A 61 15.05 8.45 -7.01
CA GLU A 61 13.99 7.48 -6.74
C GLU A 61 13.31 7.75 -5.40
N LEU A 62 14.06 8.10 -4.37
CA LEU A 62 13.48 8.47 -3.07
C LEU A 62 12.60 9.71 -3.18
N ARG A 63 13.07 10.75 -3.86
CA ARG A 63 12.27 11.98 -4.08
C ARG A 63 11.04 11.73 -4.93
N ALA A 64 11.14 10.89 -5.95
CA ALA A 64 10.01 10.50 -6.78
C ALA A 64 8.93 9.75 -5.97
N GLY A 65 9.33 8.88 -5.06
CA GLY A 65 8.41 8.18 -4.15
C GLY A 65 7.68 9.13 -3.20
N GLU A 66 8.39 10.08 -2.62
CA GLU A 66 7.80 11.13 -1.75
C GLU A 66 6.81 12.00 -2.54
N ALA A 67 7.19 12.47 -3.72
CA ALA A 67 6.34 13.27 -4.58
C ALA A 67 5.07 12.52 -5.01
N LEU A 68 5.17 11.23 -5.31
CA LEU A 68 4.04 10.38 -5.65
C LEU A 68 3.05 10.26 -4.48
N LEU A 69 3.54 10.06 -3.28
CA LEU A 69 2.69 10.00 -2.07
C LEU A 69 1.93 11.30 -1.84
N GLU A 70 2.62 12.43 -1.90
CA GLU A 70 2.01 13.76 -1.73
C GLU A 70 0.95 14.01 -2.81
N GLU A 71 1.24 13.66 -4.06
CA GLU A 71 0.30 13.80 -5.17
C GLU A 71 -0.94 12.93 -4.97
N ILE A 72 -0.77 11.66 -4.62
CA ILE A 72 -1.90 10.73 -4.39
C ILE A 72 -2.76 11.22 -3.23
N ALA A 73 -2.15 11.57 -2.10
CA ALA A 73 -2.87 12.06 -0.93
C ALA A 73 -3.69 13.31 -1.26
N ALA A 74 -3.09 14.27 -1.99
CA ALA A 74 -3.76 15.49 -2.41
C ALA A 74 -4.92 15.21 -3.38
N GLN A 75 -4.73 14.36 -4.37
CA GLN A 75 -5.76 14.03 -5.35
C GLN A 75 -6.94 13.27 -4.75
N GLU A 76 -6.69 12.41 -3.76
CA GLU A 76 -7.74 11.68 -3.04
C GLU A 76 -8.31 12.47 -1.83
N GLY A 77 -7.83 13.69 -1.59
CA GLY A 77 -8.35 14.56 -0.53
C GLY A 77 -8.00 14.10 0.89
N VAL A 78 -6.95 13.33 1.05
CA VAL A 78 -6.47 12.84 2.34
C VAL A 78 -5.48 13.85 2.93
N ILE A 79 -5.84 14.47 4.06
CA ILE A 79 -5.03 15.53 4.68
C ILE A 79 -4.40 15.13 6.00
N ASP A 80 -5.00 14.21 6.73
CA ASP A 80 -4.54 13.79 8.06
C ASP A 80 -3.98 12.37 8.04
N ALA A 81 -2.93 12.15 7.24
CA ALA A 81 -2.25 10.86 7.16
C ALA A 81 -0.73 11.04 7.25
N SER A 82 -0.07 10.06 7.86
CA SER A 82 1.39 9.94 7.79
C SER A 82 1.81 9.34 6.45
N LEU A 83 2.81 9.94 5.81
CA LEU A 83 3.30 9.48 4.51
C LEU A 83 4.67 8.82 4.67
N HIS A 84 4.81 7.59 4.18
CA HIS A 84 6.04 6.82 4.25
C HIS A 84 6.50 6.37 2.86
N SER A 85 7.60 6.94 2.39
CA SER A 85 8.31 6.47 1.21
C SER A 85 9.33 5.42 1.62
N LEU A 86 9.11 4.19 1.20
CA LEU A 86 9.91 3.02 1.55
C LEU A 86 10.62 2.47 0.31
N HIS A 87 11.62 1.65 0.53
CA HIS A 87 12.36 0.95 -0.52
C HIS A 87 12.55 -0.53 -0.15
N GLY A 88 12.41 -1.41 -1.12
CA GLY A 88 12.65 -2.84 -0.93
C GLY A 88 11.62 -3.72 -1.62
N LEU A 89 11.26 -4.82 -0.99
CA LEU A 89 10.20 -5.72 -1.45
C LEU A 89 8.86 -5.23 -0.89
N PRO A 90 7.89 -4.90 -1.73
CA PRO A 90 6.69 -4.20 -1.29
C PRO A 90 5.92 -4.88 -0.17
N ALA A 91 5.66 -6.18 -0.27
CA ALA A 91 4.90 -6.90 0.76
C ALA A 91 5.65 -6.95 2.10
N GLU A 92 6.96 -7.21 2.08
CA GLU A 92 7.79 -7.25 3.28
C GLU A 92 7.85 -5.87 3.96
N ARG A 93 8.09 -4.81 3.19
CA ARG A 93 8.17 -3.44 3.74
C ARG A 93 6.84 -2.96 4.30
N LEU A 94 5.73 -3.32 3.67
CA LEU A 94 4.40 -3.00 4.20
C LEU A 94 4.07 -3.78 5.47
N ALA A 95 4.47 -5.06 5.55
CA ALA A 95 4.28 -5.87 6.76
C ALA A 95 5.12 -5.34 7.92
N GLU A 96 6.38 -4.97 7.68
CA GLU A 96 7.25 -4.34 8.69
C GLU A 96 6.67 -3.02 9.19
N LEU A 97 6.25 -2.14 8.29
CA LEU A 97 5.61 -0.88 8.66
C LEU A 97 4.34 -1.10 9.48
N ALA A 98 3.54 -2.09 9.12
CA ALA A 98 2.34 -2.45 9.87
C ALA A 98 2.66 -2.90 11.31
N ASP A 99 3.74 -3.66 11.49
CA ASP A 99 4.20 -4.05 12.83
C ASP A 99 4.70 -2.82 13.62
N GLU A 100 5.49 -1.94 13.00
CA GLU A 100 6.02 -0.70 13.60
C GLU A 100 4.90 0.24 14.05
N GLU A 101 3.87 0.39 13.22
CA GLU A 101 2.71 1.26 13.46
C GLU A 101 1.61 0.58 14.31
N SER A 102 1.83 -0.65 14.76
CA SER A 102 0.83 -1.44 15.47
C SER A 102 -0.50 -1.49 14.72
N ALA A 103 -0.44 -1.69 13.41
CA ALA A 103 -1.60 -1.60 12.54
C ALA A 103 -2.65 -2.68 12.84
N ALA A 104 -3.91 -2.26 12.89
CA ALA A 104 -5.04 -3.18 12.92
C ALA A 104 -5.31 -3.80 11.54
N PHE A 105 -5.06 -3.02 10.49
CA PHE A 105 -5.26 -3.43 9.11
C PHE A 105 -4.11 -2.95 8.21
N VAL A 106 -3.75 -3.79 7.23
CA VAL A 106 -3.06 -3.35 6.01
C VAL A 106 -4.06 -3.39 4.87
N VAL A 107 -4.20 -2.28 4.15
CA VAL A 107 -5.13 -2.13 3.03
C VAL A 107 -4.35 -1.99 1.74
N VAL A 108 -4.64 -2.80 0.76
CA VAL A 108 -4.00 -2.78 -0.57
C VAL A 108 -5.03 -3.02 -1.67
N GLY A 109 -4.74 -2.55 -2.88
CA GLY A 109 -5.50 -2.94 -4.05
C GLY A 109 -5.32 -4.42 -4.38
N SER A 110 -6.32 -5.02 -5.01
CA SER A 110 -6.26 -6.42 -5.45
C SER A 110 -5.19 -6.66 -6.51
N ARG A 111 -4.84 -5.60 -7.28
CA ARG A 111 -3.80 -5.59 -8.31
C ARG A 111 -3.08 -4.26 -8.27
N GLY A 112 -1.81 -4.24 -8.69
CA GLY A 112 -1.03 -3.03 -8.81
C GLY A 112 -0.69 -2.73 -10.28
N ARG A 113 0.30 -1.87 -10.48
CA ARG A 113 0.87 -1.62 -11.81
C ARG A 113 1.47 -2.89 -12.39
N GLY A 114 1.16 -3.19 -13.64
CA GLY A 114 1.67 -4.36 -14.36
C GLY A 114 0.93 -5.66 -14.08
N ALA A 115 -0.20 -5.64 -13.40
CA ALA A 115 -1.05 -6.80 -13.25
C ALA A 115 -1.69 -7.18 -14.58
N PHE A 116 -1.47 -8.41 -15.01
CA PHE A 116 -2.16 -9.01 -16.15
C PHE A 116 -3.63 -9.29 -15.79
N LYS A 117 -4.46 -9.31 -16.83
CA LYS A 117 -5.92 -9.47 -16.78
C LYS A 117 -6.38 -10.58 -15.86
N ALA A 118 -7.51 -10.32 -15.25
CA ALA A 118 -8.50 -11.23 -14.65
C ALA A 118 -8.19 -11.78 -13.26
N ALA A 119 -9.19 -12.09 -12.55
CA ALA A 119 -9.49 -12.98 -11.41
C ALA A 119 -8.39 -13.34 -10.36
N PHE A 120 -7.14 -12.92 -10.53
CA PHE A 120 -6.05 -13.27 -9.61
C PHE A 120 -5.58 -12.05 -8.80
N LEU A 121 -5.29 -12.29 -7.54
CA LEU A 121 -4.63 -11.31 -6.68
C LEU A 121 -3.24 -10.97 -7.24
N GLY A 122 -2.86 -9.70 -7.17
CA GLY A 122 -1.49 -9.27 -7.47
C GLY A 122 -0.49 -9.89 -6.48
N SER A 123 0.79 -9.83 -6.83
CA SER A 123 1.86 -10.42 -6.01
C SER A 123 1.92 -9.82 -4.61
N VAL A 124 1.79 -8.50 -4.49
CA VAL A 124 1.87 -7.79 -3.19
C VAL A 124 0.73 -8.23 -2.27
N SER A 125 -0.52 -8.21 -2.74
CA SER A 125 -1.67 -8.62 -1.92
C SER A 125 -1.59 -10.08 -1.50
N ARG A 126 -1.18 -10.97 -2.41
CA ARG A 126 -0.99 -12.39 -2.11
C ARG A 126 0.12 -12.63 -1.08
N ASP A 127 1.26 -11.98 -1.26
CA ASP A 127 2.41 -12.16 -0.37
C ASP A 127 2.12 -11.58 1.02
N LEU A 128 1.43 -10.42 1.10
CA LEU A 128 0.98 -9.83 2.36
C LEU A 128 0.09 -10.77 3.18
N ILE A 129 -0.87 -11.45 2.54
CA ILE A 129 -1.74 -12.41 3.22
C ILE A 129 -0.91 -13.51 3.91
N GLY A 130 0.23 -13.87 3.33
CA GLY A 130 1.12 -14.90 3.89
C GLY A 130 2.02 -14.43 5.03
N ILE A 131 2.36 -13.14 5.11
CA ILE A 131 3.40 -12.64 6.03
C ILE A 131 2.91 -11.59 7.05
N ALA A 132 1.82 -10.89 6.79
CA ALA A 132 1.29 -9.87 7.69
C ALA A 132 0.81 -10.49 9.01
N ARG A 133 1.04 -9.78 10.13
CA ARG A 133 0.60 -10.18 11.46
C ARG A 133 -0.74 -9.57 11.85
N CYS A 134 -1.22 -8.59 11.08
CA CYS A 134 -2.53 -7.98 11.23
C CYS A 134 -3.47 -8.41 10.10
N ALA A 135 -4.72 -7.96 10.15
CA ALA A 135 -5.67 -8.22 9.07
C ALA A 135 -5.25 -7.53 7.77
N VAL A 136 -5.42 -8.21 6.65
CA VAL A 136 -5.15 -7.68 5.31
C VAL A 136 -6.47 -7.47 4.58
N LEU A 137 -6.76 -6.23 4.23
CA LEU A 137 -7.92 -5.86 3.44
C LEU A 137 -7.50 -5.65 1.99
N VAL A 138 -7.99 -6.49 1.11
CA VAL A 138 -7.72 -6.42 -0.33
C VAL A 138 -8.92 -5.80 -1.04
N VAL A 139 -8.69 -4.67 -1.69
CA VAL A 139 -9.75 -3.87 -2.33
C VAL A 139 -9.76 -4.12 -3.83
N PRO A 140 -10.79 -4.76 -4.37
CA PRO A 140 -10.95 -4.96 -5.80
C PRO A 140 -11.38 -3.67 -6.51
N PRO A 141 -11.23 -3.60 -7.85
CA PRO A 141 -11.73 -2.47 -8.63
C PRO A 141 -13.22 -2.22 -8.38
N GLY A 142 -13.62 -0.95 -8.24
CA GLY A 142 -15.01 -0.56 -7.99
C GLY A 142 -15.49 -0.70 -6.53
N ALA A 143 -14.73 -1.33 -5.67
CA ALA A 143 -15.13 -1.50 -4.26
C ALA A 143 -15.20 -0.18 -3.48
N ALA A 144 -14.46 0.84 -3.90
CA ALA A 144 -14.52 2.16 -3.27
C ALA A 144 -15.91 2.79 -3.40
N ASP A 145 -16.54 2.68 -4.56
CA ASP A 145 -17.88 3.23 -4.79
C ASP A 145 -18.94 2.49 -3.94
N ALA A 146 -18.79 1.18 -3.81
CA ALA A 146 -19.65 0.37 -2.94
C ALA A 146 -19.43 0.69 -1.45
N ALA A 147 -18.20 0.95 -1.05
CA ALA A 147 -17.87 1.35 0.32
C ALA A 147 -18.44 2.73 0.63
N ASP A 148 -18.34 3.70 -0.26
CA ASP A 148 -18.96 5.02 -0.12
C ASP A 148 -20.48 4.90 0.14
N ALA A 149 -21.17 4.10 -0.66
CA ALA A 149 -22.59 3.87 -0.48
C ALA A 149 -22.94 3.17 0.84
N ALA A 150 -22.12 2.23 1.29
CA ALA A 150 -22.34 1.46 2.51
C ALA A 150 -21.99 2.23 3.78
N LEU A 151 -20.93 3.04 3.74
CA LEU A 151 -20.40 3.76 4.90
C LEU A 151 -21.01 5.16 5.08
N THR A 152 -21.54 5.74 4.02
CA THR A 152 -22.25 7.05 4.04
C THR A 152 -23.76 6.92 3.97
N GLY A 153 -24.28 5.72 4.07
CA GLY A 153 -25.71 5.42 4.04
C GLY A 153 -26.51 6.18 5.12
N PRO A 154 -27.83 6.30 4.95
CA PRO A 154 -28.68 7.10 5.81
C PRO A 154 -28.65 6.72 7.27
#